data_69aa7f12c9aee4dc9233ea50dd31dbe0
#
_entry.id   69aa7f12c9aee4dc9233ea50dd31dbe0
#
_cell.length_a   1.000
_cell.length_b   1.000
_cell.length_c   1.000
_cell.angle_alpha   90.00
_cell.angle_beta   90.00
_cell.angle_gamma   90.00
#
_symmetry.space_group_name_H-M   'P 1'
#
loop_
_entity.id
_entity.type
_entity.pdbx_description
1 polymer ?
#
loop_
_entity_poly.entity_id
_entity_poly.type
_entity_poly.pdbx_seq_one_letter_code
_entity_poly.pdbx_strand_id
1 'polypeptide(L)'
;MAPGTGELEWLFHPGSVAVIGSGRTRSDIQDIPHSFFFALSLRNMNFQGSIYLVSKFGASHPALEGMAYRSVLEIPGPVDHVIFCTPARAIPRILKDCATKGVRSATIFSSGFGESADPEGARLQEEVREIARKAGIRILGPNCMGPYCPDTGLSFRPDLPCAPGRAAMISQSGGMAIRTIFQGAERGLGFSKVVSYGNEVDLQSWELVDYLAEDERTRIILVYIEGTRDGRSLLRSLKTATSRKPVIVLKGGLCPEGTRAASSHTGSMAGNERLWQSMLRQAGAHRVWDVRDLVDMAMTFYFLKRPAGKRIALLCISGGLIVNYTDLIVSNGFRIPLFARDTAASLQEIIHDPGTSCANPIDLASLFFNSNIYAPLFRSLDEDANTDVILFIIAMEYVKALEIQYKISIERLVEAFLEIVSKVNKPFVVVIPPVVEEEARVAMERAFLNARIPTFITIEGAMRALAARIDDPREEPAGDSR
;
A
#
# COMPACT_ATOMS: atom_id res chain seq x y z
N MET A 1 -28.52 0.51 -9.48
CA MET A 1 -28.19 0.51 -8.06
C MET A 1 -26.81 -0.11 -7.94
N ALA A 2 -25.87 0.51 -7.21
CA ALA A 2 -24.62 -0.17 -6.87
C ALA A 2 -24.97 -1.43 -6.05
N PRO A 3 -24.28 -2.56 -6.25
CA PRO A 3 -24.47 -3.74 -5.42
C PRO A 3 -24.23 -3.33 -3.96
N GLY A 4 -25.07 -3.78 -3.04
CA GLY A 4 -24.89 -3.52 -1.63
C GLY A 4 -23.57 -4.12 -1.14
N THR A 5 -22.95 -3.52 -0.13
CA THR A 5 -21.64 -3.95 0.43
C THR A 5 -21.59 -5.44 0.78
N GLY A 6 -22.73 -6.05 1.13
CA GLY A 6 -22.84 -7.51 1.35
C GLY A 6 -22.59 -8.37 0.13
N GLU A 7 -22.67 -7.82 -1.08
CA GLU A 7 -22.56 -8.62 -2.32
C GLU A 7 -21.10 -8.95 -2.71
N LEU A 8 -20.08 -8.25 -2.17
CA LEU A 8 -18.67 -8.57 -2.43
C LEU A 8 -17.95 -9.19 -1.22
N GLU A 9 -18.63 -9.35 -0.07
CA GLU A 9 -18.03 -9.94 1.12
C GLU A 9 -17.53 -11.37 0.88
N TRP A 10 -18.25 -12.14 0.07
CA TRP A 10 -17.87 -13.51 -0.31
C TRP A 10 -16.55 -13.57 -1.10
N LEU A 11 -16.13 -12.48 -1.77
CA LEU A 11 -14.86 -12.43 -2.49
C LEU A 11 -13.65 -12.53 -1.54
N PHE A 12 -13.79 -12.00 -0.33
CA PHE A 12 -12.74 -11.96 0.68
C PHE A 12 -12.90 -13.00 1.78
N HIS A 13 -14.12 -13.55 1.94
CA HIS A 13 -14.47 -14.52 2.96
C HIS A 13 -15.13 -15.77 2.36
N PRO A 14 -14.55 -16.42 1.32
CA PRO A 14 -15.09 -17.65 0.79
C PRO A 14 -14.89 -18.79 1.81
N GLY A 15 -15.91 -19.64 1.99
CA GLY A 15 -15.78 -20.87 2.80
C GLY A 15 -14.99 -21.97 2.09
N SER A 16 -14.83 -21.84 0.76
CA SER A 16 -14.09 -22.84 -0.04
C SER A 16 -13.53 -22.22 -1.32
N VAL A 17 -12.31 -22.65 -1.68
CA VAL A 17 -11.61 -22.21 -2.92
C VAL A 17 -11.16 -23.43 -3.71
N ALA A 18 -11.51 -23.48 -5.00
CA ALA A 18 -11.00 -24.47 -5.93
C ALA A 18 -10.01 -23.83 -6.93
N VAL A 19 -8.78 -24.31 -6.93
CA VAL A 19 -7.75 -23.87 -7.89
C VAL A 19 -7.72 -24.82 -9.07
N ILE A 20 -7.99 -24.32 -10.28
CA ILE A 20 -8.09 -25.11 -11.49
C ILE A 20 -6.87 -24.92 -12.39
N GLY A 21 -6.12 -25.99 -12.66
CA GLY A 21 -4.93 -25.92 -13.49
C GLY A 21 -4.46 -27.27 -14.05
N SER A 22 -3.46 -27.24 -14.93
CA SER A 22 -2.99 -28.43 -15.65
C SER A 22 -2.29 -29.47 -14.74
N GLY A 23 -1.71 -29.04 -13.63
CA GLY A 23 -0.99 -29.94 -12.72
C GLY A 23 0.26 -30.59 -13.30
N ARG A 24 0.67 -30.26 -14.54
CA ARG A 24 1.91 -30.78 -15.13
C ARG A 24 3.07 -29.84 -14.85
N THR A 25 4.10 -30.37 -14.19
CA THR A 25 5.45 -29.81 -14.28
C THR A 25 6.04 -30.16 -15.66
N ARG A 26 6.65 -29.24 -16.36
CA ARG A 26 7.53 -29.55 -17.48
C ARG A 26 8.79 -30.20 -16.87
N SER A 27 9.17 -31.37 -17.39
CA SER A 27 10.25 -32.21 -16.83
C SER A 27 11.65 -31.56 -16.88
N ASP A 28 11.82 -30.48 -17.59
CA ASP A 28 13.09 -29.85 -17.93
C ASP A 28 13.34 -28.54 -17.15
N ILE A 29 12.34 -28.00 -16.49
CA ILE A 29 12.43 -26.82 -15.63
C ILE A 29 11.70 -27.18 -14.33
N GLN A 30 12.30 -26.88 -13.19
CA GLN A 30 11.69 -27.05 -11.85
C GLN A 30 10.51 -26.07 -11.66
N ASP A 31 9.64 -25.91 -12.65
CA ASP A 31 8.50 -25.02 -12.61
C ASP A 31 7.36 -25.64 -11.84
N ILE A 32 7.07 -25.08 -10.68
CA ILE A 32 5.84 -25.36 -9.96
C ILE A 32 4.67 -24.81 -10.80
N PRO A 33 3.68 -25.66 -11.20
CA PRO A 33 2.51 -25.17 -11.93
C PRO A 33 1.80 -24.04 -11.18
N HIS A 34 1.36 -23.00 -11.87
CA HIS A 34 0.67 -21.87 -11.24
C HIS A 34 -0.50 -22.30 -10.34
N SER A 35 -1.23 -23.36 -10.70
CA SER A 35 -2.30 -23.92 -9.85
C SER A 35 -1.78 -24.42 -8.50
N PHE A 36 -0.60 -25.04 -8.47
CA PHE A 36 0.02 -25.48 -7.22
C PHE A 36 0.51 -24.28 -6.42
N PHE A 37 1.06 -23.29 -7.09
CA PHE A 37 1.50 -22.05 -6.45
C PHE A 37 0.35 -21.37 -5.69
N PHE A 38 -0.83 -21.21 -6.31
CA PHE A 38 -2.01 -20.66 -5.65
C PHE A 38 -2.52 -21.55 -4.51
N ALA A 39 -2.58 -22.85 -4.70
CA ALA A 39 -3.04 -23.78 -3.65
C ALA A 39 -2.08 -23.80 -2.45
N LEU A 40 -0.77 -23.77 -2.70
CA LEU A 40 0.26 -23.63 -1.65
C LEU A 40 0.20 -22.27 -0.97
N SER A 41 -0.12 -21.20 -1.70
CA SER A 41 -0.30 -19.86 -1.13
C SER A 41 -1.41 -19.85 -0.09
N LEU A 42 -2.57 -20.39 -0.41
CA LEU A 42 -3.69 -20.51 0.51
C LEU A 42 -3.31 -21.35 1.76
N ARG A 43 -2.59 -22.44 1.56
CA ARG A 43 -2.15 -23.30 2.67
C ARG A 43 -1.14 -22.60 3.58
N ASN A 44 -0.11 -21.98 2.98
CA ASN A 44 0.95 -21.30 3.74
C ASN A 44 0.44 -20.07 4.51
N MET A 45 -0.57 -19.42 3.96
CA MET A 45 -1.26 -18.28 4.60
C MET A 45 -2.35 -18.71 5.59
N ASN A 46 -2.46 -20.03 5.85
CA ASN A 46 -3.42 -20.60 6.79
C ASN A 46 -4.89 -20.23 6.46
N PHE A 47 -5.26 -20.37 5.19
CA PHE A 47 -6.63 -20.10 4.75
C PHE A 47 -7.64 -20.91 5.56
N GLN A 48 -8.66 -20.24 6.07
CA GLN A 48 -9.61 -20.82 7.04
C GLN A 48 -10.68 -21.71 6.40
N GLY A 49 -10.82 -21.70 5.07
CA GLY A 49 -11.79 -22.51 4.33
C GLY A 49 -11.21 -23.78 3.73
N SER A 50 -12.03 -24.49 2.98
CA SER A 50 -11.61 -25.69 2.25
C SER A 50 -10.83 -25.33 0.99
N ILE A 51 -9.72 -26.02 0.74
CA ILE A 51 -8.89 -25.84 -0.45
C ILE A 51 -9.03 -27.08 -1.34
N TYR A 52 -9.38 -26.88 -2.60
CA TYR A 52 -9.49 -27.94 -3.60
C TYR A 52 -8.57 -27.65 -4.79
N LEU A 53 -7.92 -28.65 -5.32
CA LEU A 53 -7.16 -28.58 -6.57
C LEU A 53 -7.91 -29.34 -7.66
N VAL A 54 -8.21 -28.69 -8.78
CA VAL A 54 -8.82 -29.36 -9.92
C VAL A 54 -7.78 -29.53 -11.01
N SER A 55 -7.38 -30.79 -11.24
CA SER A 55 -6.34 -31.14 -12.21
C SER A 55 -6.63 -32.51 -12.83
N LYS A 56 -6.61 -32.60 -14.15
CA LYS A 56 -6.75 -33.88 -14.87
C LYS A 56 -5.63 -34.89 -14.54
N PHE A 57 -4.51 -34.42 -13.99
CA PHE A 57 -3.31 -35.21 -13.75
C PHE A 57 -3.07 -35.51 -12.26
N GLY A 58 -4.01 -35.12 -11.39
CA GLY A 58 -3.86 -35.23 -9.95
C GLY A 58 -2.92 -34.18 -9.34
N ALA A 59 -2.51 -34.35 -8.09
CA ALA A 59 -1.52 -33.54 -7.41
C ALA A 59 -0.18 -34.27 -7.40
N SER A 60 0.84 -33.72 -8.02
CA SER A 60 2.21 -34.24 -7.96
C SER A 60 3.02 -33.68 -6.78
N HIS A 61 2.43 -32.80 -5.96
CA HIS A 61 3.09 -32.18 -4.82
C HIS A 61 2.55 -32.76 -3.50
N PRO A 62 3.42 -33.32 -2.60
CA PRO A 62 2.98 -33.97 -1.37
C PRO A 62 2.08 -33.11 -0.48
N ALA A 63 2.32 -31.80 -0.43
CA ALA A 63 1.52 -30.87 0.36
C ALA A 63 0.07 -30.68 -0.15
N LEU A 64 -0.27 -31.17 -1.34
CA LEU A 64 -1.60 -31.09 -1.97
C LEU A 64 -2.25 -32.47 -2.14
N GLU A 65 -1.65 -33.50 -1.55
CA GLU A 65 -2.19 -34.84 -1.57
C GLU A 65 -3.56 -34.89 -0.87
N GLY A 66 -4.51 -35.62 -1.48
CA GLY A 66 -5.89 -35.70 -0.97
C GLY A 66 -6.79 -34.49 -1.31
N MET A 67 -6.25 -33.42 -1.90
CA MET A 67 -7.02 -32.25 -2.30
C MET A 67 -7.40 -32.23 -3.78
N ALA A 68 -6.94 -33.21 -4.59
CA ALA A 68 -7.05 -33.17 -6.04
C ALA A 68 -8.29 -33.92 -6.57
N TYR A 69 -9.01 -33.23 -7.46
CA TYR A 69 -10.17 -33.73 -8.19
C TYR A 69 -9.94 -33.57 -9.69
N ARG A 70 -10.58 -34.40 -10.53
CA ARG A 70 -10.44 -34.27 -11.99
C ARG A 70 -11.35 -33.19 -12.59
N SER A 71 -12.44 -32.90 -11.91
CA SER A 71 -13.42 -31.87 -12.30
C SER A 71 -13.93 -31.14 -11.05
N VAL A 72 -14.34 -29.89 -11.21
CA VAL A 72 -15.03 -29.13 -10.16
C VAL A 72 -16.34 -29.82 -9.74
N LEU A 73 -16.97 -30.56 -10.62
CA LEU A 73 -18.20 -31.30 -10.36
C LEU A 73 -18.00 -32.50 -9.44
N GLU A 74 -16.78 -33.05 -9.37
CA GLU A 74 -16.43 -34.18 -8.48
C GLU A 74 -16.16 -33.75 -7.04
N ILE A 75 -16.00 -32.49 -6.75
CA ILE A 75 -15.79 -31.99 -5.39
C ILE A 75 -17.05 -32.24 -4.55
N PRO A 76 -16.97 -32.94 -3.41
CA PRO A 76 -18.18 -33.37 -2.67
C PRO A 76 -18.92 -32.20 -2.02
N GLY A 77 -18.22 -31.13 -1.62
CA GLY A 77 -18.80 -29.97 -0.95
C GLY A 77 -19.10 -28.80 -1.88
N PRO A 78 -19.63 -27.68 -1.35
CA PRO A 78 -19.80 -26.45 -2.10
C PRO A 78 -18.44 -25.85 -2.51
N VAL A 79 -18.44 -25.05 -3.58
CA VAL A 79 -17.29 -24.28 -4.04
C VAL A 79 -17.72 -22.83 -4.18
N ASP A 80 -17.25 -21.96 -3.30
CA ASP A 80 -17.63 -20.56 -3.31
C ASP A 80 -16.84 -19.74 -4.32
N HIS A 81 -15.52 -19.99 -4.38
CA HIS A 81 -14.60 -19.25 -5.25
C HIS A 81 -13.72 -20.20 -6.07
N VAL A 82 -13.49 -19.83 -7.34
CA VAL A 82 -12.61 -20.59 -8.24
C VAL A 82 -11.48 -19.71 -8.73
N ILE A 83 -10.25 -20.25 -8.77
CA ILE A 83 -9.08 -19.59 -9.36
C ILE A 83 -8.67 -20.36 -10.62
N PHE A 84 -8.77 -19.73 -11.76
CA PHE A 84 -8.39 -20.31 -13.07
C PHE A 84 -6.92 -20.06 -13.38
N CYS A 85 -6.13 -21.13 -13.45
CA CYS A 85 -4.75 -21.19 -13.89
C CYS A 85 -4.60 -22.07 -15.14
N THR A 86 -5.58 -22.01 -16.05
CA THR A 86 -5.65 -22.82 -17.27
C THR A 86 -5.51 -21.92 -18.51
N PRO A 87 -5.10 -22.47 -19.67
CA PRO A 87 -5.13 -21.69 -20.91
C PRO A 87 -6.50 -21.06 -21.17
N ALA A 88 -6.53 -19.80 -21.66
CA ALA A 88 -7.74 -19.01 -21.87
C ALA A 88 -8.86 -19.78 -22.63
N ARG A 89 -8.49 -20.53 -23.67
CA ARG A 89 -9.42 -21.34 -24.48
C ARG A 89 -10.15 -22.44 -23.71
N ALA A 90 -9.65 -22.88 -22.58
CA ALA A 90 -10.28 -23.92 -21.76
C ALA A 90 -11.33 -23.36 -20.79
N ILE A 91 -11.24 -22.06 -20.47
CA ILE A 91 -12.02 -21.42 -19.41
C ILE A 91 -13.52 -21.42 -19.68
N PRO A 92 -14.02 -21.07 -20.88
CA PRO A 92 -15.46 -21.03 -21.13
C PRO A 92 -16.17 -22.35 -20.82
N ARG A 93 -15.56 -23.48 -21.19
CA ARG A 93 -16.11 -24.82 -20.89
C ARG A 93 -16.14 -25.10 -19.40
N ILE A 94 -15.01 -24.85 -18.70
CA ILE A 94 -14.90 -25.15 -17.27
C ILE A 94 -15.80 -24.19 -16.46
N LEU A 95 -15.99 -22.96 -16.91
CA LEU A 95 -16.89 -22.01 -16.27
C LEU A 95 -18.36 -22.48 -16.31
N LYS A 96 -18.78 -23.20 -17.36
CA LYS A 96 -20.10 -23.84 -17.42
C LYS A 96 -20.24 -24.96 -16.36
N ASP A 97 -19.17 -25.72 -16.15
CA ASP A 97 -19.13 -26.74 -15.06
C ASP A 97 -19.21 -26.05 -13.69
N CYS A 98 -18.52 -24.90 -13.51
CA CYS A 98 -18.61 -24.08 -12.30
C CYS A 98 -20.04 -23.54 -12.07
N ALA A 99 -20.74 -23.13 -13.14
CA ALA A 99 -22.14 -22.71 -13.08
C ALA A 99 -23.05 -23.84 -12.58
N THR A 100 -22.86 -25.06 -13.09
CA THR A 100 -23.59 -26.25 -12.65
C THR A 100 -23.29 -26.58 -11.19
N LYS A 101 -22.07 -26.36 -10.73
CA LYS A 101 -21.63 -26.55 -9.34
C LYS A 101 -22.19 -25.52 -8.37
N GLY A 102 -22.68 -24.38 -8.85
CA GLY A 102 -23.18 -23.28 -8.03
C GLY A 102 -22.09 -22.35 -7.48
N VAL A 103 -20.96 -22.25 -8.19
CA VAL A 103 -19.87 -21.33 -7.87
C VAL A 103 -20.37 -19.89 -7.92
N ARG A 104 -20.03 -19.08 -6.90
CA ARG A 104 -20.47 -17.68 -6.81
C ARG A 104 -19.51 -16.72 -7.50
N SER A 105 -18.22 -17.04 -7.47
CA SER A 105 -17.18 -16.14 -7.98
C SER A 105 -15.99 -16.86 -8.56
N ALA A 106 -15.29 -16.17 -9.46
CA ALA A 106 -14.07 -16.68 -10.04
C ALA A 106 -13.01 -15.58 -10.22
N THR A 107 -11.76 -15.93 -9.92
CA THR A 107 -10.58 -15.17 -10.34
C THR A 107 -9.98 -15.85 -11.58
N ILE A 108 -9.74 -15.08 -12.63
CA ILE A 108 -9.06 -15.59 -13.84
C ILE A 108 -7.63 -15.02 -13.84
N PHE A 109 -6.68 -15.84 -13.38
CA PHE A 109 -5.25 -15.50 -13.42
C PHE A 109 -4.71 -15.49 -14.85
N SER A 110 -5.21 -16.38 -15.69
CA SER A 110 -4.70 -16.57 -17.04
C SER A 110 -4.86 -15.32 -17.91
N SER A 111 -3.86 -15.07 -18.72
CA SER A 111 -3.84 -14.08 -19.81
C SER A 111 -4.26 -14.71 -21.16
N GLY A 112 -4.29 -13.91 -22.24
CA GLY A 112 -4.69 -14.31 -23.58
C GLY A 112 -6.15 -13.98 -23.90
N PHE A 113 -6.64 -12.90 -23.28
CA PHE A 113 -7.99 -12.34 -23.51
C PHE A 113 -7.92 -10.99 -24.24
N GLY A 114 -8.71 -10.02 -23.82
CA GLY A 114 -8.81 -8.72 -24.47
C GLY A 114 -7.56 -7.86 -24.48
N GLU A 115 -6.56 -8.18 -23.65
CA GLU A 115 -5.24 -7.58 -23.64
C GLU A 115 -4.32 -8.15 -24.74
N SER A 116 -4.66 -9.33 -25.28
CA SER A 116 -3.90 -9.96 -26.36
C SER A 116 -4.12 -9.24 -27.69
N ALA A 117 -3.08 -9.19 -28.51
CA ALA A 117 -3.20 -8.74 -29.91
C ALA A 117 -3.99 -9.73 -30.81
N ASP A 118 -4.23 -10.95 -30.32
CA ASP A 118 -5.03 -11.97 -31.03
C ASP A 118 -6.53 -11.63 -30.89
N PRO A 119 -7.26 -11.42 -32.01
CA PRO A 119 -8.71 -11.18 -31.99
C PRO A 119 -9.52 -12.27 -31.28
N GLU A 120 -9.00 -13.49 -31.23
CA GLU A 120 -9.60 -14.61 -30.49
C GLU A 120 -9.66 -14.31 -28.99
N GLY A 121 -8.68 -13.59 -28.42
CA GLY A 121 -8.67 -13.19 -27.03
C GLY A 121 -9.88 -12.32 -26.65
N ALA A 122 -10.21 -11.35 -27.48
CA ALA A 122 -11.39 -10.49 -27.26
C ALA A 122 -12.70 -11.30 -27.33
N ARG A 123 -12.81 -12.25 -28.26
CA ARG A 123 -13.94 -13.15 -28.38
C ARG A 123 -14.12 -14.04 -27.16
N LEU A 124 -13.02 -14.62 -26.66
CA LEU A 124 -13.03 -15.44 -25.44
C LEU A 124 -13.43 -14.62 -24.21
N GLN A 125 -12.97 -13.39 -24.12
CA GLN A 125 -13.33 -12.49 -23.01
C GLN A 125 -14.85 -12.22 -23.00
N GLU A 126 -15.45 -11.97 -24.15
CA GLU A 126 -16.89 -11.76 -24.26
C GLU A 126 -17.68 -13.04 -23.96
N GLU A 127 -17.23 -14.21 -24.43
CA GLU A 127 -17.86 -15.50 -24.13
C GLU A 127 -17.85 -15.78 -22.61
N VAL A 128 -16.72 -15.54 -21.93
CA VAL A 128 -16.61 -15.67 -20.46
C VAL A 128 -17.58 -14.73 -19.77
N ARG A 129 -17.65 -13.46 -20.19
CA ARG A 129 -18.58 -12.48 -19.63
C ARG A 129 -20.03 -12.91 -19.74
N GLU A 130 -20.44 -13.43 -20.91
CA GLU A 130 -21.80 -13.90 -21.13
C GLU A 130 -22.16 -15.11 -20.28
N ILE A 131 -21.26 -16.11 -20.18
CA ILE A 131 -21.47 -17.30 -19.34
C ILE A 131 -21.62 -16.88 -17.88
N ALA A 132 -20.70 -16.06 -17.39
CA ALA A 132 -20.71 -15.59 -16.01
C ALA A 132 -22.00 -14.83 -15.68
N ARG A 133 -22.41 -13.87 -16.54
CA ARG A 133 -23.64 -13.10 -16.37
C ARG A 133 -24.89 -14.00 -16.34
N LYS A 134 -24.99 -14.99 -17.23
CA LYS A 134 -26.12 -15.92 -17.28
C LYS A 134 -26.19 -16.83 -16.06
N ALA A 135 -25.03 -17.19 -15.50
CA ALA A 135 -24.93 -18.06 -14.34
C ALA A 135 -24.93 -17.31 -12.99
N GLY A 136 -24.89 -15.99 -13.00
CA GLY A 136 -24.76 -15.19 -11.77
C GLY A 136 -23.39 -15.32 -11.10
N ILE A 137 -22.34 -15.72 -11.82
CA ILE A 137 -20.96 -15.82 -11.32
C ILE A 137 -20.27 -14.47 -11.50
N ARG A 138 -19.71 -13.90 -10.42
CA ARG A 138 -18.92 -12.68 -10.52
C ARG A 138 -17.47 -13.02 -10.89
N ILE A 139 -16.91 -12.29 -11.87
CA ILE A 139 -15.55 -12.53 -12.37
C ILE A 139 -14.60 -11.39 -11.98
N LEU A 140 -13.48 -11.78 -11.37
CA LEU A 140 -12.33 -10.92 -11.18
C LEU A 140 -11.27 -11.23 -12.24
N GLY A 141 -10.82 -10.22 -12.96
CA GLY A 141 -9.89 -10.38 -14.07
C GLY A 141 -10.54 -10.28 -15.46
N PRO A 142 -10.08 -11.02 -16.45
CA PRO A 142 -8.89 -11.92 -16.48
C PRO A 142 -7.56 -11.18 -16.34
N ASN A 143 -6.45 -11.93 -16.43
CA ASN A 143 -5.10 -11.40 -16.33
C ASN A 143 -4.84 -10.69 -14.99
N CYS A 144 -5.14 -11.36 -13.86
CA CYS A 144 -5.01 -10.77 -12.53
C CYS A 144 -4.56 -11.80 -11.49
N MET A 145 -3.99 -11.31 -10.38
CA MET A 145 -3.60 -12.17 -9.25
C MET A 145 -4.78 -12.53 -8.35
N GLY A 146 -5.83 -11.72 -8.34
CA GLY A 146 -6.99 -11.94 -7.46
C GLY A 146 -6.87 -11.27 -6.09
N PRO A 147 -7.68 -11.75 -5.12
CA PRO A 147 -7.75 -11.16 -3.79
C PRO A 147 -6.67 -11.67 -2.84
N TYR A 148 -6.27 -10.80 -1.92
CA TYR A 148 -5.48 -11.09 -0.73
C TYR A 148 -6.19 -10.50 0.49
N CYS A 149 -6.43 -11.33 1.49
CA CYS A 149 -7.07 -10.96 2.74
C CYS A 149 -6.38 -11.71 3.89
N PRO A 150 -5.45 -11.07 4.63
CA PRO A 150 -4.70 -11.75 5.70
C PRO A 150 -5.57 -12.34 6.80
N ASP A 151 -6.68 -11.68 7.14
CA ASP A 151 -7.62 -12.14 8.17
C ASP A 151 -8.20 -13.54 7.89
N THR A 152 -8.40 -13.88 6.62
CA THR A 152 -8.93 -15.19 6.21
C THR A 152 -7.86 -16.16 5.70
N GLY A 153 -6.63 -15.68 5.55
CA GLY A 153 -5.55 -16.43 4.90
C GLY A 153 -5.70 -16.53 3.39
N LEU A 154 -6.63 -15.79 2.78
CA LEU A 154 -6.80 -15.74 1.33
C LEU A 154 -5.60 -15.03 0.71
N SER A 155 -4.88 -15.70 -0.19
CA SER A 155 -3.65 -15.18 -0.78
C SER A 155 -3.38 -15.73 -2.16
N PHE A 156 -2.73 -14.89 -2.98
CA PHE A 156 -2.24 -15.26 -4.30
C PHE A 156 -0.72 -15.53 -4.33
N ARG A 157 -0.02 -15.41 -3.19
CA ARG A 157 1.42 -15.74 -3.04
C ARG A 157 1.71 -16.32 -1.66
N PRO A 158 2.64 -17.29 -1.56
CA PRO A 158 2.93 -17.98 -0.31
C PRO A 158 3.81 -17.19 0.67
N ASP A 159 4.39 -16.07 0.22
CA ASP A 159 5.38 -15.25 0.93
C ASP A 159 4.86 -13.84 1.28
N LEU A 160 3.56 -13.58 1.11
CA LEU A 160 2.97 -12.32 1.53
C LEU A 160 2.88 -12.23 3.06
N PRO A 161 2.90 -11.01 3.63
CA PRO A 161 2.73 -10.81 5.07
C PRO A 161 1.43 -11.40 5.60
N CYS A 162 1.48 -12.12 6.72
CA CYS A 162 0.30 -12.73 7.34
C CYS A 162 -0.44 -11.80 8.31
N ALA A 163 0.25 -10.77 8.81
CA ALA A 163 -0.33 -9.84 9.78
C ALA A 163 -1.37 -8.93 9.11
N PRO A 164 -2.62 -8.91 9.58
CA PRO A 164 -3.63 -8.01 9.07
C PRO A 164 -3.34 -6.55 9.45
N GLY A 165 -3.89 -5.63 8.68
CA GLY A 165 -3.83 -4.20 8.97
C GLY A 165 -5.08 -3.49 8.48
N ARG A 166 -4.99 -2.17 8.29
CA ARG A 166 -6.15 -1.34 7.95
C ARG A 166 -6.00 -0.56 6.63
N ALA A 167 -4.94 -0.78 5.88
CA ALA A 167 -4.86 -0.30 4.51
C ALA A 167 -5.54 -1.30 3.56
N ALA A 168 -6.25 -0.81 2.56
CA ALA A 168 -6.73 -1.65 1.46
C ALA A 168 -6.18 -1.14 0.14
N MET A 169 -6.10 -2.03 -0.85
CA MET A 169 -5.64 -1.65 -2.19
C MET A 169 -6.46 -2.34 -3.28
N ILE A 170 -6.80 -1.57 -4.30
CA ILE A 170 -7.19 -2.13 -5.60
C ILE A 170 -6.08 -1.84 -6.61
N SER A 171 -5.74 -2.82 -7.42
CA SER A 171 -4.65 -2.70 -8.40
C SER A 171 -5.00 -3.35 -9.72
N GLN A 172 -4.89 -2.60 -10.81
CA GLN A 172 -5.05 -3.14 -12.15
C GLN A 172 -3.89 -4.09 -12.53
N SER A 173 -2.72 -3.91 -11.90
CA SER A 173 -1.52 -4.72 -12.09
C SER A 173 -1.22 -5.61 -10.88
N GLY A 174 -1.03 -6.92 -11.11
CA GLY A 174 -0.59 -7.86 -10.07
C GLY A 174 0.80 -7.53 -9.51
N GLY A 175 1.73 -7.13 -10.37
CA GLY A 175 3.08 -6.73 -9.98
C GLY A 175 3.10 -5.50 -9.07
N MET A 176 2.24 -4.50 -9.37
CA MET A 176 2.10 -3.30 -8.54
C MET A 176 1.46 -3.61 -7.19
N ALA A 177 0.47 -4.52 -7.14
CA ALA A 177 -0.10 -5.00 -5.89
C ALA A 177 0.96 -5.66 -5.00
N ILE A 178 1.71 -6.62 -5.54
CA ILE A 178 2.79 -7.32 -4.84
C ILE A 178 3.82 -6.34 -4.30
N ARG A 179 4.31 -5.42 -5.15
CA ARG A 179 5.30 -4.43 -4.76
C ARG A 179 4.81 -3.52 -3.63
N THR A 180 3.55 -3.08 -3.71
CA THR A 180 2.95 -2.22 -2.68
C THR A 180 2.77 -2.97 -1.35
N ILE A 181 2.39 -4.25 -1.38
CA ILE A 181 2.26 -5.07 -0.18
C ILE A 181 3.62 -5.19 0.54
N PHE A 182 4.69 -5.54 -0.17
CA PHE A 182 6.02 -5.68 0.43
C PHE A 182 6.57 -4.35 0.94
N GLN A 183 6.53 -3.30 0.14
CA GLN A 183 6.99 -1.98 0.57
C GLN A 183 6.16 -1.45 1.74
N GLY A 184 4.85 -1.69 1.74
CA GLY A 184 3.99 -1.33 2.85
C GLY A 184 4.37 -2.06 4.13
N ALA A 185 4.58 -3.37 4.05
CA ALA A 185 4.97 -4.19 5.20
C ALA A 185 6.32 -3.77 5.79
N GLU A 186 7.30 -3.46 4.94
CA GLU A 186 8.61 -2.92 5.37
C GLU A 186 8.46 -1.60 6.12
N ARG A 187 7.41 -0.83 5.82
CA ARG A 187 7.08 0.46 6.43
C ARG A 187 6.06 0.36 7.57
N GLY A 188 5.76 -0.85 8.04
CA GLY A 188 4.80 -1.10 9.11
C GLY A 188 3.34 -0.93 8.71
N LEU A 189 3.03 -0.81 7.42
CA LEU A 189 1.67 -0.70 6.89
C LEU A 189 1.12 -2.10 6.62
N GLY A 190 0.20 -2.57 7.45
CA GLY A 190 -0.56 -3.81 7.22
C GLY A 190 -1.78 -3.56 6.34
N PHE A 191 -2.19 -4.60 5.61
CA PHE A 191 -3.35 -4.55 4.71
C PHE A 191 -4.54 -5.32 5.30
N SER A 192 -5.73 -4.74 5.16
CA SER A 192 -7.01 -5.43 5.39
C SER A 192 -7.35 -6.31 4.19
N LYS A 193 -7.27 -5.74 3.00
CA LYS A 193 -7.59 -6.39 1.73
C LYS A 193 -6.76 -5.79 0.60
N VAL A 194 -6.34 -6.63 -0.34
CA VAL A 194 -5.76 -6.16 -1.62
C VAL A 194 -6.41 -6.95 -2.75
N VAL A 195 -6.78 -6.26 -3.82
CA VAL A 195 -7.37 -6.88 -5.01
C VAL A 195 -6.58 -6.50 -6.25
N SER A 196 -5.97 -7.51 -6.89
CA SER A 196 -5.52 -7.35 -8.27
C SER A 196 -6.66 -7.74 -9.20
N TYR A 197 -7.14 -6.81 -10.05
CA TYR A 197 -8.40 -6.99 -10.82
C TYR A 197 -8.22 -7.10 -12.33
N GLY A 198 -7.05 -6.81 -12.89
CA GLY A 198 -6.73 -7.05 -14.32
C GLY A 198 -7.62 -6.32 -15.31
N ASN A 199 -8.21 -7.06 -16.28
CA ASN A 199 -8.93 -6.51 -17.45
C ASN A 199 -10.36 -6.00 -17.18
N GLU A 200 -10.91 -6.17 -15.98
CA GLU A 200 -12.26 -5.71 -15.61
C GLU A 200 -13.37 -6.24 -16.54
N VAL A 201 -13.40 -7.56 -16.78
CA VAL A 201 -14.42 -8.14 -17.67
C VAL A 201 -15.84 -8.06 -17.07
N ASP A 202 -15.95 -8.18 -15.74
CA ASP A 202 -17.20 -8.10 -14.96
C ASP A 202 -17.04 -7.14 -13.79
N LEU A 203 -16.36 -7.54 -12.69
CA LEU A 203 -16.12 -6.65 -11.56
C LEU A 203 -15.26 -5.46 -11.98
N GLN A 204 -15.81 -4.27 -11.76
CA GLN A 204 -15.19 -3.01 -12.15
C GLN A 204 -14.45 -2.37 -10.95
N SER A 205 -13.43 -1.58 -11.23
CA SER A 205 -12.66 -0.86 -10.20
C SER A 205 -13.54 0.01 -9.29
N TRP A 206 -14.58 0.64 -9.82
CA TRP A 206 -15.49 1.47 -9.03
C TRP A 206 -16.33 0.65 -8.03
N GLU A 207 -16.73 -0.59 -8.34
CA GLU A 207 -17.45 -1.48 -7.40
C GLU A 207 -16.54 -1.86 -6.22
N LEU A 208 -15.26 -2.14 -6.52
CA LEU A 208 -14.26 -2.45 -5.49
C LEU A 208 -13.96 -1.23 -4.60
N VAL A 209 -13.93 -0.02 -5.17
CA VAL A 209 -13.79 1.22 -4.39
C VAL A 209 -15.00 1.43 -3.47
N ASP A 210 -16.23 1.25 -3.97
CA ASP A 210 -17.46 1.36 -3.19
C ASP A 210 -17.46 0.36 -2.03
N TYR A 211 -17.09 -0.89 -2.27
CA TYR A 211 -16.97 -1.91 -1.23
C TYR A 211 -15.97 -1.51 -0.14
N LEU A 212 -14.77 -1.08 -0.53
CA LEU A 212 -13.73 -0.68 0.43
C LEU A 212 -14.09 0.61 1.19
N ALA A 213 -14.88 1.49 0.59
CA ALA A 213 -15.39 2.68 1.26
C ALA A 213 -16.31 2.35 2.44
N GLU A 214 -17.06 1.25 2.35
CA GLU A 214 -17.97 0.77 3.41
C GLU A 214 -17.29 -0.19 4.40
N ASP A 215 -16.17 -0.84 4.01
CA ASP A 215 -15.50 -1.85 4.84
C ASP A 215 -14.92 -1.25 6.14
N GLU A 216 -15.46 -1.62 7.28
CA GLU A 216 -15.06 -1.10 8.61
C GLU A 216 -13.62 -1.45 8.99
N ARG A 217 -13.06 -2.52 8.43
CA ARG A 217 -11.66 -2.92 8.64
C ARG A 217 -10.67 -2.07 7.85
N THR A 218 -11.13 -1.36 6.83
CA THR A 218 -10.32 -0.50 5.99
C THR A 218 -10.37 0.95 6.46
N ARG A 219 -9.20 1.55 6.70
CA ARG A 219 -9.06 2.99 7.05
C ARG A 219 -8.56 3.84 5.91
N ILE A 220 -7.76 3.26 5.00
CA ILE A 220 -7.11 3.95 3.90
C ILE A 220 -7.26 3.09 2.65
N ILE A 221 -7.59 3.71 1.52
CA ILE A 221 -7.74 3.04 0.24
C ILE A 221 -6.62 3.48 -0.70
N LEU A 222 -5.82 2.52 -1.17
CA LEU A 222 -4.79 2.70 -2.18
C LEU A 222 -5.33 2.21 -3.53
N VAL A 223 -5.05 2.96 -4.58
CA VAL A 223 -5.51 2.63 -5.93
C VAL A 223 -4.35 2.71 -6.90
N TYR A 224 -4.08 1.61 -7.61
CA TYR A 224 -3.27 1.64 -8.83
C TYR A 224 -4.17 1.37 -10.04
N ILE A 225 -4.20 2.32 -10.96
CA ILE A 225 -5.08 2.25 -12.13
C ILE A 225 -4.38 2.75 -13.40
N GLU A 226 -4.55 2.03 -14.51
CA GLU A 226 -4.02 2.36 -15.84
C GLU A 226 -5.11 2.96 -16.74
N GLY A 227 -6.36 2.57 -16.53
CA GLY A 227 -7.53 3.07 -17.24
C GLY A 227 -8.82 2.60 -16.60
N THR A 228 -9.95 3.09 -17.09
CA THR A 228 -11.28 2.63 -16.65
C THR A 228 -12.24 2.61 -17.83
N ARG A 229 -13.20 1.70 -17.80
CA ARG A 229 -14.28 1.63 -18.81
C ARG A 229 -15.42 2.61 -18.53
N ASP A 230 -15.63 2.93 -17.23
CA ASP A 230 -16.66 3.87 -16.79
C ASP A 230 -16.09 4.93 -15.84
N GLY A 231 -15.57 6.01 -16.42
CA GLY A 231 -15.01 7.13 -15.68
C GLY A 231 -16.03 7.90 -14.83
N ARG A 232 -17.34 7.87 -15.21
CA ARG A 232 -18.38 8.54 -14.42
C ARG A 232 -18.69 7.78 -13.13
N SER A 233 -18.83 6.46 -13.23
CA SER A 233 -19.02 5.62 -12.05
C SER A 233 -17.78 5.67 -11.15
N LEU A 234 -16.56 5.59 -11.69
CA LEU A 234 -15.34 5.73 -10.92
C LEU A 234 -15.25 7.08 -10.18
N LEU A 235 -15.55 8.20 -10.85
CA LEU A 235 -15.57 9.51 -10.20
C LEU A 235 -16.57 9.56 -9.04
N ARG A 236 -17.77 9.00 -9.21
CA ARG A 236 -18.79 8.95 -8.17
C ARG A 236 -18.32 8.11 -6.98
N SER A 237 -17.79 6.92 -7.23
CA SER A 237 -17.28 6.01 -6.19
C SER A 237 -16.10 6.61 -5.45
N LEU A 238 -15.16 7.26 -6.16
CA LEU A 238 -14.05 7.98 -5.53
C LEU A 238 -14.56 9.11 -4.63
N LYS A 239 -15.56 9.90 -5.06
CA LYS A 239 -16.17 10.96 -4.21
C LYS A 239 -16.82 10.38 -2.95
N THR A 240 -17.53 9.28 -3.07
CA THR A 240 -18.11 8.58 -1.92
C THR A 240 -17.03 8.05 -0.99
N ALA A 241 -16.00 7.44 -1.54
CA ALA A 241 -14.89 6.90 -0.74
C ALA A 241 -14.11 8.01 -0.03
N THR A 242 -13.77 9.10 -0.72
CA THR A 242 -13.00 10.22 -0.14
C THR A 242 -13.77 10.99 0.93
N SER A 243 -15.12 10.98 0.93
CA SER A 243 -15.90 11.55 2.02
C SER A 243 -15.79 10.75 3.32
N ARG A 244 -15.31 9.51 3.26
CA ARG A 244 -15.23 8.60 4.40
C ARG A 244 -13.80 8.26 4.81
N LYS A 245 -12.92 8.04 3.82
CA LYS A 245 -11.55 7.52 4.01
C LYS A 245 -10.55 8.24 3.11
N PRO A 246 -9.27 8.33 3.49
CA PRO A 246 -8.22 8.74 2.56
C PRO A 246 -8.18 7.79 1.36
N VAL A 247 -8.18 8.37 0.15
CA VAL A 247 -8.00 7.62 -1.09
C VAL A 247 -6.76 8.16 -1.79
N ILE A 248 -5.76 7.30 -1.97
CA ILE A 248 -4.48 7.66 -2.58
C ILE A 248 -4.35 6.91 -3.90
N VAL A 249 -4.13 7.64 -4.99
CA VAL A 249 -4.19 7.10 -6.35
C VAL A 249 -2.87 7.26 -7.08
N LEU A 250 -2.31 6.14 -7.49
CA LEU A 250 -1.20 6.03 -8.43
C LEU A 250 -1.77 5.70 -9.81
N LYS A 251 -1.73 6.68 -10.74
CA LYS A 251 -2.21 6.52 -12.11
C LYS A 251 -1.04 6.21 -13.06
N GLY A 252 -1.06 5.01 -13.64
CA GLY A 252 -0.12 4.62 -14.69
C GLY A 252 -0.53 5.05 -16.10
N GLY A 253 0.40 5.11 -17.05
CA GLY A 253 0.11 5.41 -18.45
C GLY A 253 -0.34 6.84 -18.74
N LEU A 254 0.37 7.84 -18.21
CA LEU A 254 0.03 9.26 -18.32
C LEU A 254 0.64 9.94 -19.54
N CYS A 255 1.85 9.57 -19.95
CA CYS A 255 2.49 10.06 -21.16
C CYS A 255 2.18 9.16 -22.37
N PRO A 256 2.40 9.60 -23.61
CA PRO A 256 2.13 8.80 -24.80
C PRO A 256 2.84 7.43 -24.77
N GLU A 257 4.08 7.38 -24.28
CA GLU A 257 4.87 6.17 -24.15
C GLU A 257 4.28 5.23 -23.09
N GLY A 258 3.93 5.77 -21.93
CA GLY A 258 3.26 5.05 -20.85
C GLY A 258 1.88 4.55 -21.28
N THR A 259 1.15 5.34 -22.07
CA THR A 259 -0.14 4.94 -22.68
C THR A 259 0.03 3.72 -23.59
N ARG A 260 1.04 3.73 -24.47
CA ARG A 260 1.33 2.56 -25.34
C ARG A 260 1.68 1.32 -24.50
N ALA A 261 2.50 1.50 -23.44
CA ALA A 261 2.83 0.41 -22.53
C ALA A 261 1.59 -0.14 -21.81
N ALA A 262 0.73 0.72 -21.28
CA ALA A 262 -0.51 0.32 -20.62
C ALA A 262 -1.48 -0.38 -21.60
N SER A 263 -1.64 0.14 -22.82
CA SER A 263 -2.52 -0.46 -23.85
C SER A 263 -2.09 -1.87 -24.25
N SER A 264 -0.77 -2.11 -24.30
CA SER A 264 -0.21 -3.45 -24.58
C SER A 264 -0.38 -4.41 -23.40
N HIS A 265 -0.58 -3.88 -22.20
CA HIS A 265 -0.60 -4.67 -20.96
C HIS A 265 -2.03 -5.00 -20.49
N THR A 266 -2.99 -4.09 -20.65
CA THR A 266 -4.35 -4.25 -20.10
C THR A 266 -5.48 -4.02 -21.11
N GLY A 267 -5.17 -3.60 -22.34
CA GLY A 267 -6.19 -3.27 -23.35
C GLY A 267 -7.09 -2.09 -22.96
N SER A 268 -6.76 -1.35 -21.90
CA SER A 268 -7.56 -0.23 -21.43
C SER A 268 -7.19 1.08 -22.16
N MET A 269 -8.19 1.95 -22.42
CA MET A 269 -7.93 3.29 -22.96
C MET A 269 -7.29 4.17 -21.85
N ALA A 270 -6.01 4.45 -21.99
CA ALA A 270 -5.35 5.44 -21.15
C ALA A 270 -5.88 6.83 -21.48
N GLY A 271 -6.44 7.49 -20.47
CA GLY A 271 -7.00 8.84 -20.64
C GLY A 271 -5.94 9.94 -20.63
N ASN A 272 -6.32 11.15 -21.05
CA ASN A 272 -5.48 12.35 -21.00
C ASN A 272 -5.11 12.69 -19.53
N GLU A 273 -3.83 13.00 -19.28
CA GLU A 273 -3.32 13.35 -17.93
C GLU A 273 -4.13 14.46 -17.25
N ARG A 274 -4.46 15.53 -17.98
CA ARG A 274 -5.24 16.66 -17.44
C ARG A 274 -6.64 16.23 -16.98
N LEU A 275 -7.25 15.30 -17.72
CA LEU A 275 -8.57 14.76 -17.36
C LEU A 275 -8.48 13.96 -16.05
N TRP A 276 -7.49 13.07 -15.94
CA TRP A 276 -7.26 12.30 -14.71
C TRP A 276 -6.94 13.20 -13.53
N GLN A 277 -6.06 14.18 -13.70
CA GLN A 277 -5.74 15.13 -12.64
C GLN A 277 -6.98 15.89 -12.17
N SER A 278 -7.81 16.36 -13.12
CA SER A 278 -9.05 17.09 -12.80
C SER A 278 -10.05 16.18 -12.08
N MET A 279 -10.19 14.92 -12.53
CA MET A 279 -11.09 13.93 -11.94
C MET A 279 -10.66 13.60 -10.49
N LEU A 280 -9.39 13.33 -10.25
CA LEU A 280 -8.89 13.00 -8.91
C LEU A 280 -9.03 14.20 -7.95
N ARG A 281 -8.72 15.42 -8.43
CA ARG A 281 -8.93 16.64 -7.65
C ARG A 281 -10.41 16.85 -7.32
N GLN A 282 -11.30 16.67 -8.29
CA GLN A 282 -12.74 16.79 -8.10
C GLN A 282 -13.30 15.72 -7.16
N ALA A 283 -12.67 14.55 -7.12
CA ALA A 283 -13.00 13.49 -6.21
C ALA A 283 -12.46 13.72 -4.79
N GLY A 284 -11.50 14.62 -4.58
CA GLY A 284 -10.80 14.77 -3.30
C GLY A 284 -9.78 13.66 -3.03
N ALA A 285 -9.34 12.93 -4.08
CA ALA A 285 -8.36 11.88 -3.96
C ALA A 285 -6.93 12.43 -4.08
N HIS A 286 -6.01 11.88 -3.29
CA HIS A 286 -4.60 12.26 -3.31
C HIS A 286 -3.87 11.54 -4.44
N ARG A 287 -3.29 12.30 -5.37
CA ARG A 287 -2.48 11.74 -6.45
C ARG A 287 -1.03 11.58 -6.01
N VAL A 288 -0.44 10.44 -6.37
CA VAL A 288 0.98 10.12 -6.17
C VAL A 288 1.62 9.67 -7.49
N TRP A 289 2.98 9.61 -7.52
CA TRP A 289 3.74 9.44 -8.76
C TRP A 289 4.40 8.08 -8.87
N ASP A 290 4.70 7.43 -7.73
CA ASP A 290 5.29 6.10 -7.68
C ASP A 290 4.80 5.32 -6.45
N VAL A 291 5.26 4.07 -6.30
CA VAL A 291 4.85 3.17 -5.21
C VAL A 291 5.38 3.67 -3.87
N ARG A 292 6.55 4.31 -3.85
CA ARG A 292 7.11 4.87 -2.61
C ARG A 292 6.23 6.00 -2.10
N ASP A 293 5.92 6.97 -2.95
CA ASP A 293 4.98 8.05 -2.62
C ASP A 293 3.62 7.50 -2.13
N LEU A 294 3.14 6.42 -2.77
CA LEU A 294 1.88 5.76 -2.39
C LEU A 294 1.94 5.23 -0.95
N VAL A 295 3.03 4.55 -0.61
CA VAL A 295 3.24 3.95 0.71
C VAL A 295 3.57 5.02 1.76
N ASP A 296 4.42 6.00 1.43
CA ASP A 296 4.80 7.11 2.33
C ASP A 296 3.58 7.93 2.73
N MET A 297 2.71 8.25 1.77
CA MET A 297 1.47 8.97 2.04
C MET A 297 0.50 8.12 2.88
N ALA A 298 0.35 6.84 2.55
CA ALA A 298 -0.49 5.92 3.32
C ALA A 298 0.00 5.80 4.78
N MET A 299 1.31 5.64 4.97
CA MET A 299 1.95 5.60 6.29
C MET A 299 1.66 6.89 7.09
N THR A 300 1.74 8.04 6.42
CA THR A 300 1.46 9.34 7.06
C THR A 300 0.02 9.42 7.56
N PHE A 301 -0.95 9.02 6.74
CA PHE A 301 -2.35 8.95 7.16
C PHE A 301 -2.59 7.91 8.25
N TYR A 302 -1.79 6.87 8.30
CA TYR A 302 -1.98 5.76 9.23
C TYR A 302 -1.40 6.05 10.63
N PHE A 303 -0.25 6.73 10.70
CA PHE A 303 0.50 6.92 11.94
C PHE A 303 0.48 8.35 12.47
N LEU A 304 0.34 9.35 11.58
CA LEU A 304 0.48 10.74 11.98
C LEU A 304 -0.86 11.38 12.34
N LYS A 305 -0.96 11.96 13.53
CA LYS A 305 -2.04 12.89 13.86
C LYS A 305 -2.05 14.04 12.85
N ARG A 306 -3.22 14.57 12.55
CA ARG A 306 -3.34 15.70 11.64
C ARG A 306 -2.63 16.92 12.20
N PRO A 307 -1.64 17.49 11.50
CA PRO A 307 -1.02 18.74 11.93
C PRO A 307 -2.00 19.91 11.88
N ALA A 308 -1.85 20.86 12.79
CA ALA A 308 -2.69 22.07 12.83
C ALA A 308 -2.41 23.04 11.65
N GLY A 309 -1.22 22.93 11.06
CA GLY A 309 -0.80 23.79 9.94
C GLY A 309 0.56 23.41 9.38
N LYS A 310 1.11 24.32 8.56
CA LYS A 310 2.34 24.13 7.77
C LYS A 310 3.58 24.80 8.39
N ARG A 311 3.59 25.04 9.71
CA ARG A 311 4.72 25.67 10.43
C ARG A 311 5.59 24.58 11.05
N ILE A 312 6.86 24.51 10.62
CA ILE A 312 7.79 23.43 11.00
C ILE A 312 8.81 23.94 12.02
N ALA A 313 9.03 23.17 13.10
CA ALA A 313 10.24 23.19 13.88
C ALA A 313 11.22 22.20 13.23
N LEU A 314 12.30 22.72 12.63
CA LEU A 314 13.28 21.92 11.91
C LEU A 314 14.52 21.68 12.78
N LEU A 315 14.91 20.42 12.91
CA LEU A 315 16.12 20.02 13.61
C LEU A 315 17.02 19.18 12.70
N CYS A 316 18.32 19.45 12.74
CA CYS A 316 19.34 18.66 12.05
C CYS A 316 20.66 18.70 12.82
N ILE A 317 21.55 17.76 12.50
CA ILE A 317 22.92 17.69 13.05
C ILE A 317 23.92 18.59 12.31
N SER A 318 23.57 19.11 11.12
CA SER A 318 24.52 19.77 10.24
C SER A 318 23.98 21.08 9.67
N GLY A 319 24.70 22.18 9.93
CA GLY A 319 24.35 23.51 9.46
C GLY A 319 24.25 23.63 7.92
N GLY A 320 25.15 22.97 7.19
CA GLY A 320 25.09 22.99 5.70
C GLY A 320 23.85 22.29 5.15
N LEU A 321 23.43 21.19 5.76
CA LEU A 321 22.20 20.48 5.38
C LEU A 321 20.97 21.30 5.74
N ILE A 322 20.96 21.97 6.87
CA ILE A 322 19.87 22.86 7.32
C ILE A 322 19.54 23.91 6.27
N VAL A 323 20.55 24.58 5.73
CA VAL A 323 20.35 25.64 4.71
C VAL A 323 19.62 25.05 3.49
N ASN A 324 20.15 23.97 2.94
CA ASN A 324 19.54 23.31 1.77
C ASN A 324 18.12 22.79 2.04
N TYR A 325 17.92 22.14 3.18
CA TYR A 325 16.60 21.58 3.51
C TYR A 325 15.56 22.67 3.85
N THR A 326 15.99 23.80 4.41
CA THR A 326 15.13 24.96 4.61
C THR A 326 14.56 25.44 3.28
N ASP A 327 15.39 25.58 2.25
CA ASP A 327 14.94 26.00 0.91
C ASP A 327 13.95 24.98 0.32
N LEU A 328 14.22 23.69 0.43
CA LEU A 328 13.32 22.63 -0.04
C LEU A 328 11.98 22.64 0.71
N ILE A 329 11.98 22.80 2.03
CA ILE A 329 10.76 22.84 2.84
C ILE A 329 9.90 24.06 2.43
N VAL A 330 10.52 25.24 2.31
CA VAL A 330 9.81 26.47 1.97
C VAL A 330 9.30 26.45 0.54
N SER A 331 10.07 25.92 -0.42
CA SER A 331 9.63 25.78 -1.82
C SER A 331 8.45 24.79 -1.97
N ASN A 332 8.26 23.87 -1.02
CA ASN A 332 7.09 23.00 -0.95
C ASN A 332 5.89 23.60 -0.18
N GLY A 333 5.92 24.90 0.11
CA GLY A 333 4.79 25.66 0.68
C GLY A 333 4.66 25.55 2.21
N PHE A 334 5.68 25.10 2.90
CA PHE A 334 5.78 25.13 4.36
C PHE A 334 6.50 26.37 4.86
N ARG A 335 6.48 26.59 6.16
CA ARG A 335 7.14 27.73 6.81
C ARG A 335 8.01 27.24 7.96
N ILE A 336 9.11 27.94 8.20
CA ILE A 336 10.01 27.74 9.34
C ILE A 336 10.03 29.04 10.13
N PRO A 337 9.03 29.31 11.00
CA PRO A 337 8.93 30.56 11.75
C PRO A 337 9.94 30.60 12.89
N LEU A 338 10.25 31.78 13.40
CA LEU A 338 10.95 31.93 14.66
C LEU A 338 10.08 31.32 15.79
N PHE A 339 10.74 30.70 16.77
CA PHE A 339 10.05 30.19 17.96
C PHE A 339 9.41 31.29 18.78
N ALA A 340 8.41 30.96 19.57
CA ALA A 340 7.86 31.85 20.58
C ALA A 340 8.94 32.25 21.60
N ARG A 341 8.78 33.42 22.23
CA ARG A 341 9.80 33.99 23.10
C ARG A 341 10.22 33.06 24.21
N ASP A 342 9.26 32.43 24.86
CA ASP A 342 9.52 31.51 25.99
C ASP A 342 10.21 30.23 25.52
N THR A 343 9.82 29.69 24.38
CA THR A 343 10.50 28.57 23.72
C THR A 343 11.93 28.92 23.35
N ALA A 344 12.16 30.10 22.74
CA ALA A 344 13.49 30.54 22.36
C ALA A 344 14.42 30.69 23.59
N ALA A 345 13.89 31.24 24.71
CA ALA A 345 14.65 31.34 25.98
C ALA A 345 15.02 29.97 26.54
N SER A 346 14.04 29.04 26.59
CA SER A 346 14.29 27.66 27.04
C SER A 346 15.32 26.93 26.18
N LEU A 347 15.23 27.08 24.85
CA LEU A 347 16.18 26.45 23.91
C LEU A 347 17.58 27.02 24.06
N GLN A 348 17.73 28.31 24.40
CA GLN A 348 19.03 28.94 24.63
C GLN A 348 19.74 28.39 25.89
N GLU A 349 18.97 27.96 26.90
CA GLU A 349 19.52 27.28 28.08
C GLU A 349 19.99 25.85 27.78
N ILE A 350 19.31 25.18 26.81
CA ILE A 350 19.62 23.79 26.42
C ILE A 350 20.76 23.72 25.39
N ILE A 351 20.75 24.65 24.43
CA ILE A 351 21.63 24.65 23.26
C ILE A 351 22.51 25.90 23.31
N HIS A 352 23.70 25.74 23.87
CA HIS A 352 24.65 26.85 24.09
C HIS A 352 26.09 26.54 23.66
N ASP A 353 26.35 25.35 23.13
CA ASP A 353 27.68 24.95 22.68
C ASP A 353 28.11 25.75 21.41
N PRO A 354 29.41 26.05 21.27
CA PRO A 354 29.91 26.66 20.05
C PRO A 354 29.64 25.83 18.82
N GLY A 355 29.17 26.48 17.75
CA GLY A 355 28.82 25.81 16.48
C GLY A 355 27.40 25.26 16.42
N THR A 356 26.60 25.42 17.48
CA THR A 356 25.16 25.10 17.49
C THR A 356 24.30 26.33 17.22
N SER A 357 23.03 26.11 16.89
CA SER A 357 22.01 27.14 16.79
C SER A 357 20.73 26.71 17.47
N CYS A 358 20.21 27.53 18.40
CA CYS A 358 18.92 27.33 19.04
C CYS A 358 17.75 28.05 18.32
N ALA A 359 18.03 28.80 17.24
CA ALA A 359 16.99 29.37 16.39
C ALA A 359 16.31 28.28 15.55
N ASN A 360 15.14 28.58 15.00
CA ASN A 360 14.52 27.72 13.99
C ASN A 360 15.05 28.09 12.59
N PRO A 361 15.76 27.23 11.91
CA PRO A 361 16.08 25.81 12.22
C PRO A 361 17.15 25.62 13.28
N ILE A 362 17.02 24.54 14.06
CA ILE A 362 17.96 24.15 15.11
C ILE A 362 19.12 23.34 14.52
N ASP A 363 20.36 23.82 14.77
CA ASP A 363 21.58 23.05 14.49
C ASP A 363 22.11 22.46 15.81
N LEU A 364 22.02 21.14 15.91
CA LEU A 364 22.48 20.44 17.11
C LEU A 364 23.98 20.20 17.14
N ALA A 365 24.64 20.17 15.97
CA ALA A 365 26.07 19.87 15.85
C ALA A 365 26.50 18.69 16.77
N SER A 366 27.50 18.89 17.63
CA SER A 366 27.95 17.86 18.57
C SER A 366 26.94 17.49 19.67
N LEU A 367 26.00 18.37 19.98
CA LEU A 367 24.92 18.07 20.95
C LEU A 367 23.96 16.99 20.51
N PHE A 368 23.93 16.66 19.21
CA PHE A 368 23.15 15.53 18.71
C PHE A 368 23.38 14.23 19.47
N PHE A 369 24.58 14.02 20.01
CA PHE A 369 24.95 12.79 20.73
C PHE A 369 24.72 12.86 22.24
N ASN A 370 24.30 13.99 22.75
CA ASN A 370 23.97 14.16 24.16
C ASN A 370 22.50 13.79 24.41
N SER A 371 22.23 12.55 24.83
CA SER A 371 20.86 12.07 25.07
C SER A 371 20.11 12.90 26.13
N ASN A 372 20.80 13.61 27.00
CA ASN A 372 20.16 14.38 28.07
C ASN A 372 19.44 15.64 27.57
N ILE A 373 19.79 16.14 26.39
CA ILE A 373 19.14 17.34 25.84
C ILE A 373 17.78 17.07 25.23
N TYR A 374 17.51 15.84 24.77
CA TYR A 374 16.32 15.56 23.98
C TYR A 374 15.01 15.73 24.74
N ALA A 375 14.96 15.31 26.00
CA ALA A 375 13.74 15.44 26.79
C ALA A 375 13.32 16.90 27.01
N PRO A 376 14.19 17.82 27.49
CA PRO A 376 13.83 19.23 27.59
C PRO A 376 13.64 19.89 26.22
N LEU A 377 14.46 19.54 25.20
CA LEU A 377 14.34 20.06 23.85
C LEU A 377 12.96 19.78 23.24
N PHE A 378 12.54 18.51 23.21
CA PHE A 378 11.26 18.16 22.61
C PHE A 378 10.07 18.66 23.42
N ARG A 379 10.17 18.79 24.73
CA ARG A 379 9.15 19.44 25.55
C ARG A 379 8.98 20.89 25.12
N SER A 380 10.07 21.66 25.01
CA SER A 380 10.00 23.07 24.57
C SER A 380 9.39 23.20 23.16
N LEU A 381 9.72 22.29 22.25
CA LEU A 381 9.16 22.30 20.89
C LEU A 381 7.70 21.84 20.86
N ASP A 382 7.29 20.91 21.71
CA ASP A 382 5.92 20.44 21.83
C ASP A 382 4.98 21.56 22.30
N GLU A 383 5.48 22.41 23.21
CA GLU A 383 4.74 23.56 23.79
C GLU A 383 4.79 24.82 22.89
N ASP A 384 5.67 24.90 21.88
CA ASP A 384 5.84 26.09 21.07
C ASP A 384 4.59 26.47 20.26
N ALA A 385 4.06 27.69 20.47
CA ALA A 385 2.85 28.16 19.82
C ALA A 385 3.02 28.51 18.33
N ASN A 386 4.25 28.68 17.86
CA ASN A 386 4.56 29.10 16.50
C ASN A 386 4.76 27.95 15.52
N THR A 387 4.85 26.70 15.98
CA THR A 387 5.09 25.52 15.17
C THR A 387 3.97 24.48 15.29
N ASP A 388 3.75 23.77 14.18
CA ASP A 388 2.66 22.77 14.07
C ASP A 388 3.21 21.33 13.95
N VAL A 389 4.44 21.18 13.47
CA VAL A 389 5.11 19.90 13.18
C VAL A 389 6.55 19.97 13.63
N ILE A 390 7.05 18.91 14.24
CA ILE A 390 8.48 18.71 14.51
C ILE A 390 9.05 17.83 13.41
N LEU A 391 10.02 18.35 12.66
CA LEU A 391 10.73 17.62 11.61
C LEU A 391 12.18 17.44 11.99
N PHE A 392 12.59 16.18 12.19
CA PHE A 392 13.93 15.82 12.57
C PHE A 392 14.67 15.14 11.44
N ILE A 393 15.79 15.71 11.02
CA ILE A 393 16.64 15.18 9.96
C ILE A 393 17.85 14.51 10.58
N ILE A 394 18.03 13.23 10.30
CA ILE A 394 19.13 12.41 10.80
C ILE A 394 20.08 12.10 9.64
N ALA A 395 21.24 12.74 9.67
CA ALA A 395 22.30 12.53 8.68
C ALA A 395 23.22 11.39 9.17
N MET A 396 23.03 10.20 8.60
CA MET A 396 23.70 8.96 9.05
C MET A 396 25.21 8.98 8.92
N GLU A 397 25.77 9.76 7.99
CA GLU A 397 27.20 9.93 7.82
C GLU A 397 27.89 10.50 9.09
N TYR A 398 27.18 11.32 9.87
CA TYR A 398 27.70 11.82 11.16
C TYR A 398 27.47 10.81 12.29
N VAL A 399 26.33 10.13 12.29
CA VAL A 399 26.00 9.11 13.29
C VAL A 399 27.04 8.00 13.30
N LYS A 400 27.38 7.49 12.10
CA LYS A 400 28.36 6.41 11.95
C LYS A 400 29.79 6.80 12.39
N ALA A 401 30.21 8.00 12.04
CA ALA A 401 31.54 8.47 12.45
C ALA A 401 31.71 8.47 13.99
N LEU A 402 30.64 8.73 14.71
CA LEU A 402 30.66 8.80 16.15
C LEU A 402 30.49 7.44 16.84
N GLU A 403 29.74 6.53 16.23
CA GLU A 403 29.74 5.14 16.67
C GLU A 403 31.15 4.58 16.68
N ILE A 404 31.93 4.84 15.63
CA ILE A 404 33.32 4.41 15.51
C ILE A 404 34.20 5.10 16.54
N GLN A 405 34.04 6.41 16.72
CA GLN A 405 34.92 7.24 17.58
C GLN A 405 34.61 7.09 19.06
N TYR A 406 33.34 7.04 19.44
CA TYR A 406 32.90 7.06 20.85
C TYR A 406 32.32 5.74 21.32
N LYS A 407 32.22 4.72 20.48
CA LYS A 407 31.61 3.40 20.77
C LYS A 407 30.19 3.51 21.33
N ILE A 408 29.44 4.52 20.89
CA ILE A 408 28.04 4.72 21.24
C ILE A 408 27.21 3.75 20.39
N SER A 409 26.43 2.89 21.02
CA SER A 409 25.49 2.01 20.30
C SER A 409 24.34 2.84 19.72
N ILE A 410 24.16 2.76 18.41
CA ILE A 410 23.06 3.43 17.70
C ILE A 410 21.71 2.94 18.24
N GLU A 411 21.59 1.65 18.55
CA GLU A 411 20.36 1.06 19.09
C GLU A 411 19.95 1.73 20.42
N ARG A 412 20.87 1.90 21.35
CA ARG A 412 20.61 2.58 22.64
C ARG A 412 20.22 4.05 22.45
N LEU A 413 20.87 4.72 21.51
CA LEU A 413 20.52 6.12 21.20
C LEU A 413 19.08 6.21 20.65
N VAL A 414 18.72 5.29 19.74
CA VAL A 414 17.37 5.22 19.17
C VAL A 414 16.34 4.86 20.23
N GLU A 415 16.61 3.89 21.12
CA GLU A 415 15.70 3.51 22.20
C GLU A 415 15.41 4.69 23.15
N ALA A 416 16.45 5.37 23.61
CA ALA A 416 16.31 6.56 24.47
C ALA A 416 15.53 7.68 23.76
N PHE A 417 15.77 7.86 22.47
CA PHE A 417 15.08 8.84 21.65
C PHE A 417 13.59 8.50 21.49
N LEU A 418 13.27 7.24 21.20
CA LEU A 418 11.89 6.77 21.04
C LEU A 418 11.07 6.93 22.31
N GLU A 419 11.65 6.67 23.49
CA GLU A 419 10.98 6.90 24.77
C GLU A 419 10.59 8.36 24.95
N ILE A 420 11.46 9.29 24.56
CA ILE A 420 11.20 10.72 24.67
C ILE A 420 10.11 11.16 23.66
N VAL A 421 10.26 10.76 22.40
CA VAL A 421 9.31 11.12 21.34
C VAL A 421 7.92 10.58 21.60
N SER A 422 7.79 9.43 22.28
CA SER A 422 6.48 8.88 22.67
C SER A 422 5.66 9.82 23.56
N LYS A 423 6.30 10.79 24.21
CA LYS A 423 5.68 11.79 25.09
C LYS A 423 5.34 13.11 24.38
N VAL A 424 5.73 13.26 23.11
CA VAL A 424 5.47 14.44 22.29
C VAL A 424 4.06 14.35 21.69
N ASN A 425 3.29 15.43 21.81
CA ASN A 425 1.90 15.48 21.31
C ASN A 425 1.82 16.01 19.88
N LYS A 426 2.72 16.95 19.51
CA LYS A 426 2.79 17.44 18.14
C LYS A 426 3.13 16.35 17.15
N PRO A 427 2.63 16.43 15.92
CA PRO A 427 3.05 15.58 14.83
C PRO A 427 4.57 15.60 14.67
N PHE A 428 5.19 14.41 14.79
CA PHE A 428 6.63 14.22 14.73
C PHE A 428 6.99 13.39 13.50
N VAL A 429 7.92 13.89 12.71
CA VAL A 429 8.33 13.29 11.43
C VAL A 429 9.84 13.21 11.37
N VAL A 430 10.36 12.10 10.87
CA VAL A 430 11.78 11.87 10.69
C VAL A 430 12.12 11.78 9.21
N VAL A 431 13.25 12.41 8.83
CA VAL A 431 13.85 12.20 7.49
C VAL A 431 15.26 11.65 7.68
N ILE A 432 15.53 10.51 7.06
CA ILE A 432 16.84 9.86 7.06
C ILE A 432 17.29 9.73 5.61
N PRO A 433 18.03 10.72 5.07
CA PRO A 433 18.48 10.68 3.69
C PRO A 433 19.36 9.47 3.40
N PRO A 434 19.39 8.95 2.14
CA PRO A 434 20.25 7.85 1.74
C PRO A 434 21.72 8.21 1.88
N VAL A 435 22.52 7.25 2.34
CA VAL A 435 23.98 7.34 2.48
C VAL A 435 24.62 6.06 1.98
N VAL A 436 25.95 6.04 1.92
CA VAL A 436 26.71 4.86 1.44
C VAL A 436 26.43 3.63 2.33
N GLU A 437 26.24 3.82 3.63
CA GLU A 437 25.96 2.75 4.59
C GLU A 437 24.46 2.52 4.81
N GLU A 438 23.84 1.95 3.82
CA GLU A 438 22.40 1.77 3.76
C GLU A 438 21.86 0.82 4.86
N GLU A 439 22.64 -0.15 5.33
CA GLU A 439 22.20 -1.11 6.36
C GLU A 439 21.87 -0.43 7.69
N ALA A 440 22.74 0.44 8.18
CA ALA A 440 22.52 1.20 9.42
C ALA A 440 21.34 2.18 9.29
N ARG A 441 21.20 2.83 8.12
CA ARG A 441 20.07 3.69 7.81
C ARG A 441 18.75 2.93 7.86
N VAL A 442 18.69 1.76 7.21
CA VAL A 442 17.48 0.93 7.18
C VAL A 442 17.12 0.41 8.59
N ALA A 443 18.13 0.03 9.39
CA ALA A 443 17.91 -0.40 10.78
C ALA A 443 17.29 0.73 11.62
N MET A 444 17.81 1.96 11.51
CA MET A 444 17.26 3.13 12.18
C MET A 444 15.85 3.47 11.70
N GLU A 445 15.62 3.47 10.39
CA GLU A 445 14.31 3.68 9.79
C GLU A 445 13.28 2.68 10.35
N ARG A 446 13.63 1.39 10.40
CA ARG A 446 12.76 0.35 10.98
C ARG A 446 12.42 0.60 12.46
N ALA A 447 13.39 1.07 13.25
CA ALA A 447 13.14 1.37 14.65
C ALA A 447 12.09 2.49 14.81
N PHE A 448 12.18 3.58 14.05
CA PHE A 448 11.17 4.64 14.05
C PHE A 448 9.80 4.16 13.55
N LEU A 449 9.77 3.40 12.47
CA LEU A 449 8.52 2.85 11.91
C LEU A 449 7.84 1.88 12.87
N ASN A 450 8.60 1.03 13.59
CA ASN A 450 8.07 0.14 14.62
C ASN A 450 7.44 0.93 15.78
N ALA A 451 7.97 2.11 16.07
CA ALA A 451 7.41 3.04 17.03
C ALA A 451 6.27 3.90 16.45
N ARG A 452 5.82 3.62 15.22
CA ARG A 452 4.76 4.34 14.49
C ARG A 452 5.10 5.81 14.23
N ILE A 453 6.37 6.13 14.08
CA ILE A 453 6.84 7.47 13.69
C ILE A 453 7.08 7.47 12.18
N PRO A 454 6.34 8.30 11.42
CA PRO A 454 6.54 8.42 9.98
C PRO A 454 7.97 8.83 9.64
N THR A 455 8.64 8.01 8.83
CA THR A 455 10.04 8.20 8.47
C THR A 455 10.18 8.21 6.96
N PHE A 456 10.87 9.19 6.43
CA PHE A 456 11.05 9.43 4.99
C PHE A 456 12.53 9.42 4.62
N ILE A 457 12.80 9.17 3.34
CA ILE A 457 14.17 9.25 2.81
C ILE A 457 14.44 10.56 2.06
N THR A 458 13.39 11.34 1.76
CA THR A 458 13.51 12.66 1.09
C THR A 458 12.62 13.68 1.77
N ILE A 459 13.05 14.94 1.74
CA ILE A 459 12.25 16.08 2.21
C ILE A 459 10.99 16.24 1.35
N GLU A 460 11.11 16.13 0.05
CA GLU A 460 9.99 16.30 -0.87
C GLU A 460 8.89 15.27 -0.61
N GLY A 461 9.26 14.00 -0.36
CA GLY A 461 8.32 12.95 0.02
C GLY A 461 7.59 13.29 1.32
N ALA A 462 8.34 13.71 2.35
CA ALA A 462 7.77 14.14 3.62
C ALA A 462 6.82 15.33 3.45
N MET A 463 7.22 16.35 2.70
CA MET A 463 6.39 17.55 2.48
C MET A 463 5.10 17.24 1.71
N ARG A 464 5.17 16.39 0.66
CA ARG A 464 3.98 15.97 -0.07
C ARG A 464 3.00 15.22 0.83
N ALA A 465 3.50 14.28 1.63
CA ALA A 465 2.67 13.48 2.54
C ALA A 465 2.06 14.33 3.66
N LEU A 466 2.86 15.25 4.25
CA LEU A 466 2.38 16.20 5.25
C LEU A 466 1.33 17.16 4.67
N ALA A 467 1.55 17.72 3.49
CA ALA A 467 0.58 18.60 2.84
C ALA A 467 -0.76 17.88 2.63
N ALA A 468 -0.72 16.65 2.11
CA ALA A 468 -1.91 15.84 1.92
C ALA A 468 -2.65 15.59 3.24
N ARG A 469 -1.91 15.32 4.33
CA ARG A 469 -2.50 15.06 5.66
C ARG A 469 -3.11 16.32 6.28
N ILE A 470 -2.48 17.48 6.08
CA ILE A 470 -2.97 18.78 6.56
C ILE A 470 -4.22 19.22 5.80
N ASP A 471 -4.18 19.11 4.47
CA ASP A 471 -5.25 19.55 3.58
C ASP A 471 -6.45 18.58 3.57
N ASP A 472 -6.37 17.44 4.28
CA ASP A 472 -7.46 16.48 4.43
C ASP A 472 -8.58 17.05 5.30
N PRO A 473 -9.81 17.22 4.78
CA PRO A 473 -10.90 17.85 5.51
C PRO A 473 -11.54 16.94 6.58
N ARG A 474 -11.21 15.64 6.62
CA ARG A 474 -11.84 14.68 7.52
C ARG A 474 -11.33 14.85 8.95
N GLU A 475 -12.23 14.72 9.90
CA GLU A 475 -11.88 14.61 11.31
C GLU A 475 -11.23 13.26 11.61
N GLU A 476 -10.36 13.21 12.60
CA GLU A 476 -9.80 11.95 13.07
C GLU A 476 -10.91 11.12 13.69
N PRO A 477 -11.04 9.81 13.35
CA PRO A 477 -12.01 8.97 14.03
C PRO A 477 -11.70 8.97 15.53
N ALA A 478 -12.71 9.29 16.33
CA ALA A 478 -12.62 9.25 17.79
C ALA A 478 -12.23 7.83 18.23
N GLY A 479 -11.09 7.67 18.88
CA GLY A 479 -10.72 6.46 19.60
C GLY A 479 -9.86 5.45 18.88
N ASP A 480 -8.62 5.83 18.53
CA ASP A 480 -7.49 4.90 18.50
C ASP A 480 -6.30 5.60 19.21
N SER A 481 -6.46 5.80 20.49
CA SER A 481 -5.32 6.11 21.35
C SER A 481 -4.43 4.87 21.40
N ARG A 482 -3.27 4.95 20.75
CA ARG A 482 -1.96 4.24 20.92
C ARG A 482 -2.01 2.76 21.26
#